data_52f158f905b99cd5a369d8079ae0fe04
#
_entry.id   52f158f905b99cd5a369d8079ae0fe04
#
_cell.length_a   1.000
_cell.length_b   1.000
_cell.length_c   1.000
_cell.angle_alpha   90.00
_cell.angle_beta   90.00
_cell.angle_gamma   90.00
#
_symmetry.space_group_name_H-M   'P 1'
#
loop_
_entity.id
_entity.type
_entity.pdbx_description
1 polymer ?
#
loop_
_entity_poly.entity_id
_entity_poly.type
_entity_poly.pdbx_seq_one_letter_code
_entity_poly.pdbx_strand_id
1 'polypeptide(L)'
;MINRIILIACLFVSMNIQAQNADERIGSLINESNWFELEKELKVTPADSVSPFLRKLATAMTHHYFNRPDSACAVLSDLLSNHQQKLGGQTMNMVILFCINLARTGQYNEAAGIMQDLCDQLSSLNMDSTQIAPYRAQVQQYRALATCSNLYQALHKAGEYRIPMIIGNKNGQHSIEMDGSINGKEGRFLFDTGAGLNMITPQLAKEYGLRSLCNDITVAGVGGMKQGEYAIADTLRIGGMIWVNVPFAVIDTHTGHEEADKFNEKFQLPPVIGLPIMLRMQEIQLDFAHHEIVVPATPTPTLLDGSNLLRTEYEGLQLKTFDEARHPLYFHFDTGSYYTYMQPTWYSRHQKEVETAGVPDSLRMAGIGGVTITRTYKLPQMKIKIGSGTATIDSINVNTGIDLHTGQLKTTAFSNGTEDGVLGLNVLEKFSKVIINLKDMYMEAVPYSDRQ
;
A
#
# COMPACT_ATOMS: atom_id res chain seq x y z
N MET A 1 -4.59 16.82 4.67
CA MET A 1 -5.54 16.44 5.74
C MET A 1 -6.90 16.13 5.08
N ILE A 2 -7.09 14.88 4.69
CA ILE A 2 -8.42 14.43 4.24
C ILE A 2 -9.17 14.11 5.54
N ASN A 3 -10.06 15.01 5.93
CA ASN A 3 -10.93 14.80 7.07
C ASN A 3 -11.82 13.58 6.83
N ARG A 4 -11.91 12.72 7.83
CA ARG A 4 -12.90 11.64 7.92
C ARG A 4 -14.29 12.23 7.64
N ILE A 5 -14.85 11.94 6.48
CA ILE A 5 -16.27 12.16 6.24
C ILE A 5 -16.97 10.92 6.80
N ILE A 6 -17.58 11.09 7.98
CA ILE A 6 -18.40 10.08 8.63
C ILE A 6 -19.65 9.89 7.77
N LEU A 7 -19.83 8.66 7.31
CA LEU A 7 -20.99 8.21 6.57
C LEU A 7 -22.19 8.08 7.52
N ILE A 8 -23.09 9.04 7.55
CA ILE A 8 -24.40 8.85 8.18
C ILE A 8 -25.39 8.52 7.07
N ALA A 9 -25.66 7.24 6.89
CA ALA A 9 -26.74 6.76 6.03
C ALA A 9 -27.98 6.46 6.89
N CYS A 10 -28.93 7.38 6.97
CA CYS A 10 -30.27 7.06 7.47
C CYS A 10 -31.07 6.41 6.33
N LEU A 11 -31.29 5.11 6.40
CA LEU A 11 -32.18 4.38 5.51
C LEU A 11 -33.34 3.79 6.32
N PHE A 12 -34.53 4.34 6.10
CA PHE A 12 -35.79 3.73 6.53
C PHE A 12 -36.38 2.90 5.38
N VAL A 13 -36.46 1.60 5.56
CA VAL A 13 -37.40 0.74 4.80
C VAL A 13 -37.77 -0.46 5.67
N SER A 14 -39.07 -0.72 5.81
CA SER A 14 -39.63 -1.90 6.42
C SER A 14 -39.40 -3.15 5.57
N MET A 15 -38.44 -3.97 5.93
CA MET A 15 -38.15 -5.28 5.34
C MET A 15 -38.08 -6.36 6.44
N ASN A 16 -38.21 -7.62 6.06
CA ASN A 16 -38.12 -8.78 6.97
C ASN A 16 -36.97 -8.64 7.97
N ILE A 17 -37.19 -8.99 9.21
CA ILE A 17 -36.23 -8.88 10.33
C ILE A 17 -34.82 -9.43 9.99
N GLN A 18 -34.74 -10.48 9.17
CA GLN A 18 -33.46 -11.05 8.73
C GLN A 18 -32.72 -10.16 7.72
N ALA A 19 -33.44 -9.55 6.76
CA ALA A 19 -32.86 -8.65 5.78
C ALA A 19 -32.37 -7.35 6.44
N GLN A 20 -33.15 -6.78 7.35
CA GLN A 20 -32.79 -5.60 8.13
C GLN A 20 -31.50 -5.84 8.92
N ASN A 21 -31.36 -7.02 9.54
CA ASN A 21 -30.16 -7.41 10.26
C ASN A 21 -28.93 -7.56 9.32
N ALA A 22 -29.10 -8.06 8.08
CA ALA A 22 -28.01 -8.17 7.11
C ALA A 22 -27.57 -6.79 6.57
N ASP A 23 -28.51 -5.91 6.25
CA ASP A 23 -28.20 -4.53 5.84
C ASP A 23 -27.49 -3.75 6.95
N GLU A 24 -27.91 -3.89 8.21
CA GLU A 24 -27.24 -3.24 9.34
C GLU A 24 -25.81 -3.75 9.52
N ARG A 25 -25.56 -5.06 9.44
CA ARG A 25 -24.20 -5.63 9.55
C ARG A 25 -23.29 -5.13 8.42
N ILE A 26 -23.72 -5.24 7.17
CA ILE A 26 -22.95 -4.80 6.02
C ILE A 26 -22.72 -3.29 6.05
N GLY A 27 -23.74 -2.51 6.42
CA GLY A 27 -23.62 -1.08 6.58
C GLY A 27 -22.62 -0.67 7.66
N SER A 28 -22.63 -1.37 8.81
CA SER A 28 -21.65 -1.15 9.89
C SER A 28 -20.22 -1.42 9.41
N LEU A 29 -19.99 -2.57 8.74
CA LEU A 29 -18.65 -2.94 8.23
C LEU A 29 -18.11 -1.93 7.22
N ILE A 30 -18.97 -1.37 6.35
CA ILE A 30 -18.59 -0.29 5.43
C ILE A 30 -18.22 0.98 6.21
N ASN A 31 -19.04 1.38 7.17
CA ASN A 31 -18.81 2.59 7.98
C ASN A 31 -17.53 2.50 8.82
N GLU A 32 -17.22 1.31 9.31
CA GLU A 32 -16.01 1.01 10.07
C GLU A 32 -14.77 0.80 9.18
N SER A 33 -14.95 0.80 7.85
CA SER A 33 -13.88 0.46 6.89
C SER A 33 -13.28 -0.93 7.16
N ASN A 34 -14.10 -1.87 7.64
CA ASN A 34 -13.67 -3.23 7.96
C ASN A 34 -13.81 -4.15 6.73
N TRP A 35 -12.93 -3.94 5.76
CA TRP A 35 -13.02 -4.59 4.45
C TRP A 35 -12.81 -6.10 4.50
N PHE A 36 -11.95 -6.60 5.40
CA PHE A 36 -11.73 -8.04 5.57
C PHE A 36 -12.98 -8.77 6.05
N GLU A 37 -13.67 -8.24 7.05
CA GLU A 37 -14.91 -8.85 7.53
C GLU A 37 -16.05 -8.62 6.53
N LEU A 38 -16.07 -7.47 5.81
CA LEU A 38 -17.03 -7.22 4.74
C LEU A 38 -16.91 -8.27 3.62
N GLU A 39 -15.69 -8.61 3.19
CA GLU A 39 -15.50 -9.66 2.16
C GLU A 39 -16.03 -11.02 2.64
N LYS A 40 -15.79 -11.38 3.89
CA LYS A 40 -16.33 -12.63 4.49
C LYS A 40 -17.83 -12.60 4.57
N GLU A 41 -18.40 -11.52 5.10
CA GLU A 41 -19.85 -11.37 5.26
C GLU A 41 -20.57 -11.47 3.91
N LEU A 42 -20.04 -10.85 2.85
CA LEU A 42 -20.61 -10.95 1.50
C LEU A 42 -20.59 -12.37 0.91
N LYS A 43 -19.62 -13.21 1.30
CA LYS A 43 -19.52 -14.61 0.85
C LYS A 43 -20.59 -15.51 1.49
N VAL A 44 -20.95 -15.23 2.75
CA VAL A 44 -21.88 -16.08 3.52
C VAL A 44 -23.32 -15.56 3.52
N THR A 45 -23.54 -14.27 3.28
CA THR A 45 -24.85 -13.64 3.29
C THR A 45 -25.56 -13.86 1.95
N PRO A 46 -26.76 -14.47 1.92
CA PRO A 46 -27.54 -14.66 0.69
C PRO A 46 -27.81 -13.34 -0.02
N ALA A 47 -27.80 -13.37 -1.37
CA ALA A 47 -27.91 -12.15 -2.16
C ALA A 47 -29.26 -11.42 -1.97
N ASP A 48 -30.31 -12.15 -1.74
CA ASP A 48 -31.68 -11.68 -1.55
C ASP A 48 -31.98 -11.16 -0.14
N SER A 49 -31.09 -11.39 0.82
CA SER A 49 -31.19 -10.88 2.19
C SER A 49 -30.55 -9.52 2.40
N VAL A 50 -29.97 -8.91 1.35
CA VAL A 50 -29.34 -7.59 1.38
C VAL A 50 -30.00 -6.69 0.34
N SER A 51 -30.26 -5.43 0.70
CA SER A 51 -30.80 -4.47 -0.28
C SER A 51 -29.86 -4.34 -1.49
N PRO A 52 -30.40 -4.32 -2.73
CA PRO A 52 -29.58 -4.34 -3.94
C PRO A 52 -28.55 -3.23 -4.03
N PHE A 53 -28.89 -2.05 -3.54
CA PHE A 53 -27.97 -0.90 -3.52
C PHE A 53 -26.80 -1.14 -2.56
N LEU A 54 -27.09 -1.58 -1.32
CA LEU A 54 -26.05 -1.79 -0.31
C LEU A 54 -25.11 -2.93 -0.73
N ARG A 55 -25.67 -4.00 -1.31
CA ARG A 55 -24.85 -5.09 -1.85
C ARG A 55 -23.95 -4.64 -2.97
N LYS A 56 -24.41 -3.79 -3.91
CA LYS A 56 -23.56 -3.20 -4.94
C LYS A 56 -22.43 -2.36 -4.35
N LEU A 57 -22.77 -1.48 -3.40
CA LEU A 57 -21.76 -0.65 -2.73
C LEU A 57 -20.70 -1.52 -2.04
N ALA A 58 -21.12 -2.49 -1.24
CA ALA A 58 -20.22 -3.44 -0.59
C ALA A 58 -19.35 -4.21 -1.60
N THR A 59 -19.93 -4.63 -2.73
CA THR A 59 -19.20 -5.32 -3.81
C THR A 59 -18.16 -4.40 -4.47
N ALA A 60 -18.52 -3.14 -4.73
CA ALA A 60 -17.56 -2.16 -5.29
C ALA A 60 -16.36 -1.96 -4.36
N MET A 61 -16.62 -1.80 -3.05
CA MET A 61 -15.57 -1.62 -2.05
C MET A 61 -14.66 -2.85 -1.96
N THR A 62 -15.24 -4.05 -1.87
CA THR A 62 -14.44 -5.29 -1.81
C THR A 62 -13.62 -5.50 -3.09
N HIS A 63 -14.16 -5.22 -4.27
CA HIS A 63 -13.38 -5.31 -5.50
C HIS A 63 -12.22 -4.30 -5.54
N HIS A 64 -12.44 -3.08 -5.06
CA HIS A 64 -11.39 -2.06 -4.99
C HIS A 64 -10.25 -2.48 -4.07
N TYR A 65 -10.55 -2.88 -2.83
CA TYR A 65 -9.54 -3.19 -1.82
C TYR A 65 -8.85 -4.54 -2.06
N PHE A 66 -9.53 -5.53 -2.63
CA PHE A 66 -8.95 -6.85 -2.92
C PHE A 66 -8.44 -7.01 -4.36
N ASN A 67 -7.90 -5.91 -4.92
CA ASN A 67 -7.18 -5.89 -6.19
C ASN A 67 -7.92 -6.51 -7.39
N ARG A 68 -9.21 -6.19 -7.53
CA ARG A 68 -10.08 -6.62 -8.65
C ARG A 68 -10.55 -5.39 -9.44
N PRO A 69 -9.62 -4.59 -10.02
CA PRO A 69 -9.96 -3.26 -10.54
C PRO A 69 -10.96 -3.28 -11.70
N ASP A 70 -10.91 -4.28 -12.61
CA ASP A 70 -11.89 -4.40 -13.69
C ASP A 70 -13.32 -4.59 -13.15
N SER A 71 -13.48 -5.48 -12.16
CA SER A 71 -14.77 -5.71 -11.50
C SER A 71 -15.22 -4.48 -10.70
N ALA A 72 -14.28 -3.79 -10.04
CA ALA A 72 -14.57 -2.54 -9.34
C ALA A 72 -15.08 -1.46 -10.32
N CYS A 73 -14.42 -1.28 -11.47
CA CYS A 73 -14.85 -0.35 -12.50
C CYS A 73 -16.28 -0.63 -12.96
N ALA A 74 -16.62 -1.88 -13.25
CA ALA A 74 -17.96 -2.26 -13.71
C ALA A 74 -19.06 -1.89 -12.69
N VAL A 75 -18.82 -2.19 -11.40
CA VAL A 75 -19.82 -1.91 -10.34
C VAL A 75 -19.87 -0.41 -10.01
N LEU A 76 -18.72 0.28 -9.97
CA LEU A 76 -18.66 1.72 -9.71
C LEU A 76 -19.32 2.52 -10.83
N SER A 77 -19.12 2.14 -12.08
CA SER A 77 -19.81 2.75 -13.24
C SER A 77 -21.33 2.64 -13.12
N ASP A 78 -21.84 1.48 -12.74
CA ASP A 78 -23.28 1.28 -12.51
C ASP A 78 -23.81 2.09 -11.32
N LEU A 79 -23.07 2.14 -10.20
CA LEU A 79 -23.43 2.98 -9.05
C LEU A 79 -23.50 4.46 -9.40
N LEU A 80 -22.50 4.96 -10.13
CA LEU A 80 -22.42 6.36 -10.55
C LEU A 80 -23.47 6.73 -11.62
N SER A 81 -23.84 5.80 -12.51
CA SER A 81 -24.84 6.05 -13.53
C SER A 81 -26.28 5.97 -13.03
N ASN A 82 -26.57 4.99 -12.16
CA ASN A 82 -27.93 4.61 -11.83
C ASN A 82 -28.33 4.84 -10.36
N HIS A 83 -27.39 5.19 -9.47
CA HIS A 83 -27.65 5.25 -8.03
C HIS A 83 -27.14 6.53 -7.35
N GLN A 84 -26.83 7.61 -8.08
CA GLN A 84 -26.28 8.85 -7.52
C GLN A 84 -27.12 9.44 -6.37
N GLN A 85 -28.45 9.42 -6.49
CA GLN A 85 -29.33 9.91 -5.43
C GLN A 85 -29.18 9.14 -4.11
N LYS A 86 -28.91 7.83 -4.20
CA LYS A 86 -28.70 6.98 -3.01
C LYS A 86 -27.30 7.13 -2.46
N LEU A 87 -26.32 7.42 -3.30
CA LEU A 87 -24.94 7.73 -2.87
C LEU A 87 -24.87 9.05 -2.11
N GLY A 88 -25.66 10.05 -2.52
CA GLY A 88 -25.66 11.37 -1.87
C GLY A 88 -24.26 11.96 -1.77
N GLY A 89 -23.83 12.33 -0.57
CA GLY A 89 -22.49 12.87 -0.30
C GLY A 89 -21.33 11.94 -0.60
N GLN A 90 -21.57 10.63 -0.80
CA GLN A 90 -20.53 9.66 -1.14
C GLN A 90 -20.20 9.61 -2.64
N THR A 91 -20.99 10.30 -3.48
CA THR A 91 -20.77 10.31 -4.94
C THR A 91 -19.35 10.71 -5.30
N MET A 92 -18.81 11.76 -4.67
CA MET A 92 -17.44 12.21 -4.91
C MET A 92 -16.40 11.11 -4.60
N ASN A 93 -16.54 10.43 -3.47
CA ASN A 93 -15.63 9.33 -3.09
C ASN A 93 -15.70 8.20 -4.12
N MET A 94 -16.92 7.85 -4.59
CA MET A 94 -17.09 6.82 -5.60
C MET A 94 -16.47 7.21 -6.95
N VAL A 95 -16.54 8.47 -7.35
CA VAL A 95 -15.87 9.00 -8.55
C VAL A 95 -14.35 8.86 -8.40
N ILE A 96 -13.78 9.23 -7.26
CA ILE A 96 -12.35 9.10 -7.01
C ILE A 96 -11.93 7.63 -7.08
N LEU A 97 -12.66 6.72 -6.41
CA LEU A 97 -12.36 5.28 -6.47
C LEU A 97 -12.49 4.73 -7.90
N PHE A 98 -13.44 5.21 -8.68
CA PHE A 98 -13.60 4.84 -10.08
C PHE A 98 -12.37 5.25 -10.90
N CYS A 99 -11.91 6.49 -10.77
CA CYS A 99 -10.70 6.97 -11.44
C CYS A 99 -9.46 6.16 -11.05
N ILE A 100 -9.30 5.82 -9.76
CA ILE A 100 -8.19 4.98 -9.28
C ILE A 100 -8.24 3.60 -9.95
N ASN A 101 -9.41 2.95 -10.02
CA ASN A 101 -9.53 1.63 -10.64
C ASN A 101 -9.34 1.66 -12.16
N LEU A 102 -9.81 2.70 -12.84
CA LEU A 102 -9.52 2.94 -14.26
C LEU A 102 -8.00 3.04 -14.50
N ALA A 103 -7.29 3.78 -13.65
CA ALA A 103 -5.83 3.88 -13.74
C ALA A 103 -5.13 2.53 -13.47
N ARG A 104 -5.62 1.75 -12.51
CA ARG A 104 -5.12 0.39 -12.22
C ARG A 104 -5.28 -0.57 -13.40
N THR A 105 -6.30 -0.36 -14.26
CA THR A 105 -6.52 -1.12 -15.50
C THR A 105 -5.83 -0.51 -16.71
N GLY A 106 -5.11 0.61 -16.54
CA GLY A 106 -4.40 1.31 -17.63
C GLY A 106 -5.27 2.27 -18.44
N GLN A 107 -6.50 2.52 -18.02
CA GLN A 107 -7.45 3.44 -18.69
C GLN A 107 -7.21 4.89 -18.26
N TYR A 108 -5.95 5.36 -18.40
CA TYR A 108 -5.50 6.65 -17.90
C TYR A 108 -6.21 7.86 -18.52
N ASN A 109 -6.54 7.81 -19.83
CA ASN A 109 -7.28 8.89 -20.49
C ASN A 109 -8.67 9.09 -19.90
N GLU A 110 -9.39 8.00 -19.66
CA GLU A 110 -10.72 8.03 -19.08
C GLU A 110 -10.67 8.51 -17.63
N ALA A 111 -9.73 7.96 -16.83
CA ALA A 111 -9.49 8.40 -15.47
C ALA A 111 -9.19 9.91 -15.39
N ALA A 112 -8.35 10.43 -16.29
CA ALA A 112 -8.02 11.85 -16.36
C ALA A 112 -9.22 12.72 -16.73
N GLY A 113 -10.07 12.28 -17.67
CA GLY A 113 -11.27 12.99 -18.07
C GLY A 113 -12.26 13.14 -16.92
N ILE A 114 -12.61 12.02 -16.28
CA ILE A 114 -13.56 11.99 -15.16
C ILE A 114 -13.04 12.80 -13.96
N MET A 115 -11.75 12.70 -13.64
CA MET A 115 -11.14 13.46 -12.54
C MET A 115 -11.09 14.96 -12.87
N GLN A 116 -10.91 15.34 -14.15
CA GLN A 116 -10.99 16.75 -14.57
C GLN A 116 -12.40 17.29 -14.37
N ASP A 117 -13.43 16.55 -14.81
CA ASP A 117 -14.83 16.93 -14.63
C ASP A 117 -15.17 17.13 -13.15
N LEU A 118 -14.65 16.27 -12.28
CA LEU A 118 -14.77 16.44 -10.83
C LEU A 118 -14.12 17.75 -10.36
N CYS A 119 -12.90 18.05 -10.80
CA CYS A 119 -12.19 19.29 -10.44
C CYS A 119 -12.98 20.53 -10.89
N ASP A 120 -13.59 20.50 -12.07
CA ASP A 120 -14.37 21.59 -12.62
C ASP A 120 -15.68 21.81 -11.84
N GLN A 121 -16.37 20.72 -11.46
CA GLN A 121 -17.54 20.77 -10.59
C GLN A 121 -17.21 21.34 -9.20
N LEU A 122 -16.15 20.86 -8.56
CA LEU A 122 -15.70 21.37 -7.24
C LEU A 122 -15.34 22.86 -7.31
N SER A 123 -14.72 23.30 -8.40
CA SER A 123 -14.40 24.70 -8.64
C SER A 123 -15.65 25.54 -8.80
N SER A 124 -16.70 25.03 -9.50
CA SER A 124 -17.99 25.72 -9.67
C SER A 124 -18.76 25.86 -8.36
N LEU A 125 -18.52 24.97 -7.39
CA LEU A 125 -19.07 25.03 -6.04
C LEU A 125 -18.25 25.93 -5.10
N ASN A 126 -17.28 26.69 -5.61
CA ASN A 126 -16.39 27.57 -4.86
C ASN A 126 -15.56 26.84 -3.78
N MET A 127 -15.24 25.57 -4.02
CA MET A 127 -14.29 24.85 -3.13
C MET A 127 -12.91 25.51 -3.24
N ASP A 128 -12.20 25.59 -2.10
CA ASP A 128 -10.87 26.19 -2.03
C ASP A 128 -9.89 25.47 -2.99
N SER A 129 -9.10 26.27 -3.71
CA SER A 129 -8.14 25.76 -4.69
C SER A 129 -7.11 24.80 -4.09
N THR A 130 -6.75 24.98 -2.82
CA THR A 130 -5.84 24.10 -2.09
C THR A 130 -6.43 22.71 -1.82
N GLN A 131 -7.76 22.64 -1.67
CA GLN A 131 -8.47 21.36 -1.52
C GLN A 131 -8.61 20.62 -2.86
N ILE A 132 -8.66 21.34 -3.98
CA ILE A 132 -8.75 20.77 -5.34
C ILE A 132 -7.37 20.39 -5.89
N ALA A 133 -6.30 21.03 -5.42
CA ALA A 133 -4.94 20.85 -5.94
C ALA A 133 -4.48 19.38 -6.04
N PRO A 134 -4.75 18.49 -5.05
CA PRO A 134 -4.36 17.08 -5.15
C PRO A 134 -5.03 16.35 -6.33
N TYR A 135 -6.31 16.65 -6.61
CA TYR A 135 -7.03 16.04 -7.73
C TYR A 135 -6.54 16.56 -9.07
N ARG A 136 -6.20 17.86 -9.17
CA ARG A 136 -5.55 18.43 -10.36
C ARG A 136 -4.18 17.78 -10.63
N ALA A 137 -3.38 17.57 -9.60
CA ALA A 137 -2.13 16.84 -9.72
C ALA A 137 -2.36 15.42 -10.25
N GLN A 138 -3.40 14.73 -9.77
CA GLN A 138 -3.78 13.40 -10.24
C GLN A 138 -4.19 13.43 -11.74
N VAL A 139 -4.93 14.44 -12.19
CA VAL A 139 -5.26 14.64 -13.62
C VAL A 139 -3.98 14.75 -14.45
N GLN A 140 -3.01 15.54 -14.02
CA GLN A 140 -1.74 15.69 -14.74
C GLN A 140 -0.95 14.38 -14.82
N GLN A 141 -0.92 13.62 -13.72
CA GLN A 141 -0.28 12.31 -13.69
C GLN A 141 -0.94 11.33 -14.68
N TYR A 142 -2.27 11.22 -14.66
CA TYR A 142 -3.00 10.34 -15.57
C TYR A 142 -2.81 10.76 -17.03
N ARG A 143 -2.87 12.06 -17.34
CA ARG A 143 -2.60 12.57 -18.69
C ARG A 143 -1.19 12.22 -19.16
N ALA A 144 -0.20 12.40 -18.29
CA ALA A 144 1.18 12.05 -18.61
C ALA A 144 1.33 10.54 -18.91
N LEU A 145 0.80 9.68 -18.05
CA LEU A 145 0.84 8.24 -18.26
C LEU A 145 0.09 7.82 -19.53
N ALA A 146 -1.01 8.49 -19.86
CA ALA A 146 -1.79 8.23 -21.08
C ALA A 146 -1.04 8.52 -22.39
N THR A 147 0.02 9.36 -22.36
CA THR A 147 0.85 9.63 -23.55
C THR A 147 1.73 8.45 -23.94
N CYS A 148 1.95 7.51 -23.03
CA CYS A 148 2.79 6.36 -23.24
C CYS A 148 1.92 5.10 -23.44
N SER A 149 1.96 4.52 -24.63
CA SER A 149 1.28 3.27 -24.92
C SER A 149 2.01 2.09 -24.29
N ASN A 150 1.27 1.02 -23.99
CA ASN A 150 1.83 -0.25 -23.51
C ASN A 150 2.73 -0.11 -22.26
N LEU A 151 2.28 0.71 -21.29
CA LEU A 151 2.98 0.80 -20.01
C LEU A 151 3.06 -0.56 -19.33
N TYR A 152 4.24 -0.88 -18.81
CA TYR A 152 4.54 -2.14 -18.12
C TYR A 152 4.27 -3.41 -18.97
N GLN A 153 4.35 -3.33 -20.29
CA GLN A 153 4.12 -4.50 -21.13
C GLN A 153 5.20 -5.56 -20.87
N ALA A 154 4.77 -6.76 -20.48
CA ALA A 154 5.66 -7.89 -20.30
C ALA A 154 6.08 -8.46 -21.65
N LEU A 155 7.38 -8.68 -21.84
CA LEU A 155 7.97 -9.35 -23.02
C LEU A 155 8.48 -10.76 -22.69
N HIS A 156 8.51 -11.13 -21.42
CA HIS A 156 8.91 -12.46 -20.98
C HIS A 156 7.75 -13.46 -21.13
N LYS A 157 8.08 -14.73 -21.25
CA LYS A 157 7.09 -15.81 -21.30
C LYS A 157 6.53 -16.08 -19.90
N ALA A 158 5.34 -16.67 -19.84
CA ALA A 158 4.86 -17.24 -18.59
C ALA A 158 5.79 -18.39 -18.14
N GLY A 159 6.15 -18.41 -16.88
CA GLY A 159 7.07 -19.39 -16.31
C GLY A 159 7.42 -19.09 -14.86
N GLU A 160 8.14 -20.01 -14.23
CA GLU A 160 8.74 -19.73 -12.91
C GLU A 160 10.04 -18.96 -13.09
N TYR A 161 10.24 -17.93 -12.28
CA TYR A 161 11.46 -17.14 -12.24
C TYR A 161 12.06 -17.17 -10.85
N ARG A 162 13.38 -17.39 -10.78
CA ARG A 162 14.15 -17.36 -9.54
C ARG A 162 15.18 -16.26 -9.63
N ILE A 163 15.17 -15.39 -8.65
CA ILE A 163 16.03 -14.21 -8.58
C ILE A 163 16.86 -14.35 -7.29
N PRO A 164 18.18 -14.30 -7.35
CA PRO A 164 19.00 -14.25 -6.15
C PRO A 164 18.57 -13.09 -5.25
N MET A 165 18.19 -13.41 -4.01
CA MET A 165 17.84 -12.43 -2.99
C MET A 165 19.10 -12.05 -2.24
N ILE A 166 19.43 -10.77 -2.28
CA ILE A 166 20.62 -10.24 -1.60
C ILE A 166 20.14 -9.52 -0.36
N ILE A 167 20.61 -9.96 0.80
CA ILE A 167 20.32 -9.27 2.05
C ILE A 167 21.37 -8.18 2.25
N GLY A 168 20.97 -6.96 1.96
CA GLY A 168 21.76 -5.77 2.30
C GLY A 168 21.82 -5.59 3.81
N ASN A 169 22.93 -5.10 4.34
CA ASN A 169 23.06 -4.78 5.76
C ASN A 169 23.71 -3.41 5.91
N LYS A 170 22.95 -2.46 6.42
CA LYS A 170 23.41 -1.11 6.75
C LYS A 170 23.23 -0.87 8.25
N ASN A 171 24.33 -0.92 9.00
CA ASN A 171 24.32 -0.72 10.46
C ASN A 171 23.35 -1.65 11.22
N GLY A 172 23.27 -2.93 10.82
CA GLY A 172 22.36 -3.92 11.42
C GLY A 172 20.91 -3.85 10.95
N GLN A 173 20.59 -2.97 10.02
CA GLN A 173 19.29 -2.93 9.35
C GLN A 173 19.42 -3.65 8.00
N HIS A 174 18.56 -4.64 7.79
CA HIS A 174 18.55 -5.39 6.54
C HIS A 174 17.64 -4.76 5.52
N SER A 175 17.95 -5.03 4.26
CA SER A 175 17.11 -4.71 3.09
C SER A 175 17.11 -5.89 2.14
N ILE A 176 16.05 -6.06 1.36
CA ILE A 176 16.02 -7.02 0.25
C ILE A 176 16.46 -6.29 -1.01
N GLU A 177 17.53 -6.77 -1.61
CA GLU A 177 18.07 -6.25 -2.85
C GLU A 177 18.15 -7.37 -3.91
N MET A 178 18.15 -6.98 -5.18
CA MET A 178 18.26 -7.88 -6.32
C MET A 178 19.00 -7.22 -7.47
N ASP A 179 19.68 -8.02 -8.28
CA ASP A 179 20.34 -7.53 -9.48
C ASP A 179 19.37 -7.50 -10.66
N GLY A 180 19.55 -6.55 -11.56
CA GLY A 180 18.76 -6.37 -12.77
C GLY A 180 19.31 -5.29 -13.67
N SER A 181 18.57 -4.91 -14.72
CA SER A 181 19.03 -3.82 -15.59
C SER A 181 17.88 -2.89 -16.00
N ILE A 182 18.20 -1.61 -16.16
CA ILE A 182 17.34 -0.58 -16.74
C ILE A 182 18.01 -0.10 -18.02
N ASN A 183 17.30 -0.13 -19.15
CA ASN A 183 17.79 0.29 -20.46
C ASN A 183 19.12 -0.39 -20.84
N GLY A 184 19.29 -1.67 -20.45
CA GLY A 184 20.48 -2.46 -20.72
C GLY A 184 21.68 -2.17 -19.81
N LYS A 185 21.58 -1.26 -18.85
CA LYS A 185 22.61 -1.02 -17.85
C LYS A 185 22.30 -1.80 -16.58
N GLU A 186 23.23 -2.65 -16.18
CA GLU A 186 23.12 -3.47 -14.97
C GLU A 186 23.20 -2.61 -13.70
N GLY A 187 22.48 -3.05 -12.66
CA GLY A 187 22.50 -2.40 -11.37
C GLY A 187 21.82 -3.22 -10.28
N ARG A 188 21.93 -2.72 -9.06
CA ARG A 188 21.29 -3.28 -7.87
C ARG A 188 20.02 -2.50 -7.59
N PHE A 189 18.93 -3.20 -7.27
CA PHE A 189 17.62 -2.63 -7.00
C PHE A 189 17.15 -3.00 -5.59
N LEU A 190 16.49 -2.07 -4.92
CA LEU A 190 15.81 -2.30 -3.67
C LEU A 190 14.42 -2.89 -3.94
N PHE A 191 14.04 -3.92 -3.22
CA PHE A 191 12.70 -4.50 -3.23
C PHE A 191 11.88 -3.93 -2.07
N ASP A 192 10.85 -3.14 -2.37
CA ASP A 192 10.13 -2.34 -1.38
C ASP A 192 8.60 -2.40 -1.59
N THR A 193 7.90 -3.17 -0.73
CA THR A 193 6.43 -3.28 -0.77
C THR A 193 5.73 -2.06 -0.20
N GLY A 194 6.43 -1.21 0.58
CA GLY A 194 5.93 0.07 1.04
C GLY A 194 5.94 1.16 -0.04
N ALA A 195 6.65 0.92 -1.16
CA ALA A 195 6.69 1.85 -2.28
C ALA A 195 5.50 1.62 -3.24
N GLY A 196 4.53 2.54 -3.23
CA GLY A 196 3.40 2.55 -4.18
C GLY A 196 3.81 2.87 -5.63
N LEU A 197 5.04 3.30 -5.85
CA LEU A 197 5.65 3.64 -7.15
C LEU A 197 7.04 3.01 -7.25
N ASN A 198 7.50 2.71 -8.47
CA ASN A 198 8.93 2.50 -8.67
C ASN A 198 9.62 3.85 -8.53
N MET A 199 10.78 3.92 -7.91
CA MET A 199 11.46 5.18 -7.64
C MET A 199 12.94 5.13 -8.05
N ILE A 200 13.48 6.30 -8.40
CA ILE A 200 14.87 6.47 -8.79
C ILE A 200 15.32 7.89 -8.45
N THR A 201 16.61 8.07 -8.16
CA THR A 201 17.17 9.42 -7.98
C THR A 201 17.39 10.13 -9.32
N PRO A 202 17.42 11.47 -9.38
CA PRO A 202 17.69 12.21 -10.62
C PRO A 202 19.01 11.83 -11.28
N GLN A 203 20.05 11.59 -10.47
CA GLN A 203 21.37 11.17 -10.97
C GLN A 203 21.28 9.81 -11.68
N LEU A 204 20.64 8.81 -11.03
CA LEU A 204 20.50 7.48 -11.61
C LEU A 204 19.54 7.47 -12.80
N ALA A 205 18.45 8.26 -12.78
CA ALA A 205 17.56 8.42 -13.91
C ALA A 205 18.31 8.89 -15.17
N LYS A 206 19.20 9.88 -15.03
CA LYS A 206 20.07 10.34 -16.09
C LYS A 206 21.09 9.27 -16.50
N GLU A 207 21.70 8.58 -15.54
CA GLU A 207 22.67 7.53 -15.79
C GLU A 207 22.05 6.38 -16.57
N TYR A 208 20.89 5.89 -16.17
CA TYR A 208 20.14 4.82 -16.85
C TYR A 208 19.45 5.29 -18.13
N GLY A 209 19.44 6.59 -18.43
CA GLY A 209 18.88 7.16 -19.65
C GLY A 209 17.36 7.08 -19.69
N LEU A 210 16.68 7.33 -18.57
CA LEU A 210 15.23 7.41 -18.54
C LEU A 210 14.74 8.64 -19.31
N ARG A 211 13.60 8.49 -19.99
CA ARG A 211 12.94 9.60 -20.71
C ARG A 211 11.95 10.31 -19.78
N SER A 212 12.11 11.63 -19.61
CA SER A 212 11.14 12.44 -18.85
C SER A 212 9.74 12.33 -19.48
N LEU A 213 8.73 12.19 -18.64
CA LEU A 213 7.32 12.10 -19.04
C LEU A 213 6.52 13.30 -18.51
N CYS A 214 6.72 13.67 -17.25
CA CYS A 214 5.98 14.74 -16.60
C CYS A 214 6.81 15.28 -15.42
N ASN A 215 6.90 16.61 -15.28
CA ASN A 215 7.78 17.26 -14.30
C ASN A 215 7.09 17.65 -12.99
N ASP A 216 5.82 17.31 -12.79
CA ASP A 216 5.04 17.83 -11.67
C ASP A 216 4.24 16.71 -11.01
N ILE A 217 4.94 15.82 -10.29
CA ILE A 217 4.28 14.85 -9.42
C ILE A 217 4.57 15.15 -7.95
N THR A 218 3.63 14.85 -7.09
CA THR A 218 3.81 14.91 -5.66
C THR A 218 3.80 13.49 -5.09
N VAL A 219 4.88 13.13 -4.39
CA VAL A 219 5.03 11.84 -3.73
C VAL A 219 5.00 12.05 -2.22
N ALA A 220 4.17 11.27 -1.54
CA ALA A 220 4.14 11.23 -0.09
C ALA A 220 5.20 10.24 0.43
N GLY A 221 5.89 10.60 1.51
CA GLY A 221 6.86 9.74 2.18
C GLY A 221 6.82 9.91 3.70
N VAL A 222 7.62 9.13 4.41
CA VAL A 222 7.70 9.15 5.88
C VAL A 222 8.00 10.54 6.43
N GLY A 223 8.83 11.32 5.72
CA GLY A 223 9.20 12.68 6.11
C GLY A 223 8.20 13.76 5.67
N GLY A 224 7.23 13.43 4.83
CA GLY A 224 6.24 14.38 4.28
C GLY A 224 6.08 14.27 2.77
N MET A 225 5.55 15.33 2.16
CA MET A 225 5.33 15.42 0.72
C MET A 225 6.58 15.92 0.00
N LYS A 226 6.89 15.37 -1.16
CA LYS A 226 8.00 15.83 -2.01
C LYS A 226 7.57 15.94 -3.47
N GLN A 227 8.07 16.97 -4.14
CA GLN A 227 7.89 17.16 -5.58
C GLN A 227 8.90 16.29 -6.34
N GLY A 228 8.49 15.79 -7.49
CA GLY A 228 9.31 14.98 -8.37
C GLY A 228 8.80 15.00 -9.80
N GLU A 229 9.30 14.08 -10.61
CA GLU A 229 8.87 13.90 -11.98
C GLU A 229 8.58 12.42 -12.26
N TYR A 230 7.80 12.13 -13.31
CA TYR A 230 7.76 10.80 -13.91
C TYR A 230 8.75 10.73 -15.06
N ALA A 231 9.52 9.62 -15.11
CA ALA A 231 10.33 9.24 -16.25
C ALA A 231 10.06 7.77 -16.63
N ILE A 232 10.27 7.44 -17.87
CA ILE A 232 10.04 6.10 -18.42
C ILE A 232 11.37 5.41 -18.69
N ALA A 233 11.54 4.22 -18.13
CA ALA A 233 12.53 3.27 -18.58
C ALA A 233 11.99 2.51 -19.78
N ASP A 234 12.72 2.49 -20.90
CA ASP A 234 12.30 1.76 -22.09
C ASP A 234 12.27 0.26 -21.82
N THR A 235 13.21 -0.24 -20.99
CA THR A 235 13.24 -1.64 -20.54
C THR A 235 13.65 -1.76 -19.09
N LEU A 236 13.00 -2.68 -18.37
CA LEU A 236 13.39 -3.16 -17.05
C LEU A 236 13.54 -4.68 -17.13
N ARG A 237 14.67 -5.23 -16.61
CA ARG A 237 14.94 -6.67 -16.55
C ARG A 237 15.25 -7.07 -15.11
N ILE A 238 14.59 -8.12 -14.63
CA ILE A 238 14.81 -8.68 -13.29
C ILE A 238 14.65 -10.20 -13.40
N GLY A 239 15.69 -10.98 -13.08
CA GLY A 239 15.62 -12.43 -13.01
C GLY A 239 15.11 -13.14 -14.27
N GLY A 240 15.38 -12.58 -15.46
CA GLY A 240 14.87 -13.11 -16.74
C GLY A 240 13.50 -12.56 -17.16
N MET A 241 12.78 -11.90 -16.28
CA MET A 241 11.57 -11.15 -16.63
C MET A 241 11.93 -9.81 -17.27
N ILE A 242 11.14 -9.40 -18.27
CA ILE A 242 11.36 -8.16 -19.03
C ILE A 242 10.06 -7.42 -19.15
N TRP A 243 10.09 -6.14 -18.81
CA TRP A 243 8.99 -5.20 -19.03
C TRP A 243 9.50 -4.01 -19.86
N VAL A 244 8.62 -3.46 -20.70
CA VAL A 244 8.90 -2.22 -21.44
C VAL A 244 7.99 -1.10 -20.96
N ASN A 245 8.43 0.13 -21.20
CA ASN A 245 7.74 1.36 -20.83
C ASN A 245 7.39 1.39 -19.35
N VAL A 246 8.37 1.26 -18.49
CA VAL A 246 8.20 1.22 -17.03
C VAL A 246 8.34 2.60 -16.44
N PRO A 247 7.27 3.19 -15.84
CA PRO A 247 7.34 4.46 -15.14
C PRO A 247 8.13 4.36 -13.83
N PHE A 248 8.92 5.38 -13.57
CA PHE A 248 9.59 5.64 -12.31
C PHE A 248 9.28 7.07 -11.84
N ALA A 249 9.00 7.22 -10.55
CA ALA A 249 9.04 8.52 -9.90
C ALA A 249 10.51 8.90 -9.67
N VAL A 250 10.93 9.99 -10.25
CA VAL A 250 12.29 10.55 -10.07
C VAL A 250 12.23 11.53 -8.91
N ILE A 251 12.82 11.16 -7.79
CA ILE A 251 12.72 11.89 -6.52
C ILE A 251 14.12 12.23 -6.01
N ASP A 252 14.34 13.53 -5.78
CA ASP A 252 15.55 13.99 -5.10
C ASP A 252 15.49 13.57 -3.61
N THR A 253 16.51 12.85 -3.16
CA THR A 253 16.62 12.36 -1.77
C THR A 253 17.21 13.40 -0.81
N HIS A 254 17.61 14.58 -1.28
CA HIS A 254 18.05 15.66 -0.41
C HIS A 254 16.93 16.10 0.53
N THR A 255 17.25 16.13 1.82
CA THR A 255 16.28 16.42 2.90
C THR A 255 16.39 17.85 3.43
N GLY A 256 17.48 18.54 3.13
CA GLY A 256 17.85 19.83 3.71
C GLY A 256 18.46 19.73 5.11
N HIS A 257 18.68 18.49 5.61
CA HIS A 257 19.37 18.22 6.86
C HIS A 257 20.76 17.67 6.55
N GLU A 258 21.80 18.41 6.89
CA GLU A 258 23.20 18.13 6.52
C GLU A 258 23.64 16.70 6.83
N GLU A 259 23.30 16.17 8.01
CA GLU A 259 23.67 14.80 8.39
C GLU A 259 22.92 13.74 7.58
N ALA A 260 21.63 13.96 7.30
CA ALA A 260 20.83 13.05 6.49
C ALA A 260 21.27 13.09 5.04
N ASP A 261 21.60 14.26 4.53
CA ASP A 261 22.06 14.46 3.16
C ASP A 261 23.46 13.83 2.95
N LYS A 262 24.40 14.02 3.89
CA LYS A 262 25.68 13.30 3.88
C LYS A 262 25.50 11.77 3.95
N PHE A 263 24.50 11.30 4.70
CA PHE A 263 24.18 9.88 4.72
C PHE A 263 23.65 9.41 3.36
N ASN A 264 22.72 10.15 2.75
CA ASN A 264 22.14 9.83 1.45
C ASN A 264 23.20 9.89 0.33
N GLU A 265 24.11 10.84 0.36
CA GLU A 265 25.24 10.93 -0.56
C GLU A 265 26.20 9.74 -0.44
N LYS A 266 26.47 9.31 0.79
CA LYS A 266 27.35 8.17 1.06
C LYS A 266 26.70 6.83 0.68
N PHE A 267 25.40 6.69 0.89
CA PHE A 267 24.61 5.47 0.66
C PHE A 267 23.59 5.70 -0.46
N GLN A 268 24.06 6.06 -1.66
CA GLN A 268 23.19 6.30 -2.82
C GLN A 268 22.04 5.30 -2.84
N LEU A 269 20.80 5.80 -2.71
CA LEU A 269 19.62 4.95 -2.76
C LEU A 269 19.55 4.29 -4.14
N PRO A 270 19.61 2.95 -4.22
CA PRO A 270 19.46 2.27 -5.50
C PRO A 270 18.05 2.50 -6.06
N PRO A 271 17.81 2.23 -7.36
CA PRO A 271 16.46 2.23 -7.88
C PRO A 271 15.57 1.31 -7.04
N VAL A 272 14.37 1.78 -6.72
CA VAL A 272 13.38 1.04 -5.92
C VAL A 272 12.37 0.40 -6.86
N ILE A 273 12.21 -0.91 -6.73
CA ILE A 273 11.13 -1.66 -7.36
C ILE A 273 10.00 -1.77 -6.37
N GLY A 274 8.91 -1.10 -6.68
CA GLY A 274 7.71 -1.02 -5.86
C GLY A 274 6.55 -1.88 -6.36
N LEU A 275 5.40 -1.67 -5.77
CA LEU A 275 4.17 -2.41 -6.06
C LEU A 275 3.77 -2.45 -7.55
N PRO A 276 3.99 -1.42 -8.40
CA PRO A 276 3.59 -1.51 -9.79
C PRO A 276 4.18 -2.69 -10.55
N ILE A 277 5.42 -3.07 -10.30
CA ILE A 277 6.05 -4.27 -10.88
C ILE A 277 5.64 -5.53 -10.12
N MET A 278 5.59 -5.47 -8.79
CA MET A 278 5.22 -6.61 -7.95
C MET A 278 3.81 -7.13 -8.25
N LEU A 279 2.84 -6.25 -8.44
CA LEU A 279 1.47 -6.62 -8.83
C LEU A 279 1.41 -7.36 -10.18
N ARG A 280 2.33 -7.09 -11.10
CA ARG A 280 2.44 -7.78 -12.38
C ARG A 280 3.10 -9.14 -12.28
N MET A 281 3.87 -9.38 -11.23
CA MET A 281 4.37 -10.70 -10.87
C MET A 281 3.27 -11.61 -10.32
N GLN A 282 2.13 -11.06 -9.88
CA GLN A 282 0.97 -11.72 -9.28
C GLN A 282 1.24 -12.41 -7.95
N GLU A 283 2.33 -13.14 -7.82
CA GLU A 283 2.79 -13.74 -6.57
C GLU A 283 4.30 -13.64 -6.48
N ILE A 284 4.77 -13.38 -5.27
CA ILE A 284 6.19 -13.30 -4.93
C ILE A 284 6.41 -14.15 -3.69
N GLN A 285 7.39 -15.04 -3.75
CA GLN A 285 7.82 -15.84 -2.60
C GLN A 285 9.20 -15.36 -2.17
N LEU A 286 9.31 -14.82 -0.97
CA LEU A 286 10.59 -14.49 -0.34
C LEU A 286 11.10 -15.75 0.35
N ASP A 287 12.01 -16.47 -0.28
CA ASP A 287 12.60 -17.70 0.25
C ASP A 287 13.91 -17.37 1.00
N PHE A 288 13.78 -17.09 2.29
CA PHE A 288 14.92 -16.75 3.14
C PHE A 288 15.84 -17.95 3.40
N ALA A 289 15.31 -19.17 3.32
CA ALA A 289 16.12 -20.38 3.50
C ALA A 289 17.11 -20.61 2.35
N HIS A 290 16.74 -20.21 1.13
CA HIS A 290 17.56 -20.39 -0.06
C HIS A 290 18.12 -19.07 -0.62
N HIS A 291 17.79 -17.93 -0.01
CA HIS A 291 18.14 -16.60 -0.48
C HIS A 291 17.66 -16.33 -1.93
N GLU A 292 16.40 -16.61 -2.19
CA GLU A 292 15.78 -16.42 -3.51
C GLU A 292 14.45 -15.64 -3.39
N ILE A 293 14.18 -14.81 -4.39
CA ILE A 293 12.85 -14.31 -4.70
C ILE A 293 12.30 -15.19 -5.82
N VAL A 294 11.21 -15.90 -5.56
CA VAL A 294 10.59 -16.79 -6.55
C VAL A 294 9.28 -16.18 -7.02
N VAL A 295 9.13 -16.07 -8.32
CA VAL A 295 7.87 -15.73 -8.99
C VAL A 295 7.37 -17.01 -9.65
N PRO A 296 6.32 -17.67 -9.12
CA PRO A 296 5.87 -18.95 -9.65
C PRO A 296 5.12 -18.77 -10.99
N ALA A 297 5.13 -19.81 -11.82
CA ALA A 297 4.40 -19.82 -13.09
C ALA A 297 2.87 -19.69 -12.92
N THR A 298 2.37 -20.13 -11.78
CA THR A 298 0.96 -20.03 -11.37
C THR A 298 0.90 -19.69 -9.90
N PRO A 299 0.12 -18.68 -9.51
CA PRO A 299 -0.04 -18.34 -8.10
C PRO A 299 -0.51 -19.53 -7.26
N THR A 300 0.04 -19.62 -6.06
CA THR A 300 -0.31 -20.67 -5.08
C THR A 300 -1.76 -20.52 -4.65
N PRO A 301 -2.58 -21.57 -4.71
CA PRO A 301 -3.94 -21.51 -4.18
C PRO A 301 -3.93 -21.19 -2.69
N THR A 302 -4.79 -20.28 -2.26
CA THR A 302 -4.91 -19.96 -0.83
C THR A 302 -5.47 -21.13 -0.05
N LEU A 303 -4.86 -21.41 1.10
CA LEU A 303 -5.37 -22.34 2.10
C LEU A 303 -6.13 -21.63 3.22
N LEU A 304 -6.20 -20.29 3.16
CA LEU A 304 -6.83 -19.44 4.17
C LEU A 304 -8.32 -19.28 3.87
N ASP A 305 -9.10 -19.07 4.93
CA ASP A 305 -10.53 -18.71 4.85
C ASP A 305 -10.72 -17.26 4.44
N GLY A 306 -10.15 -16.87 3.29
CA GLY A 306 -10.26 -15.54 2.73
C GLY A 306 -8.94 -14.79 2.64
N SER A 307 -9.02 -13.55 2.15
CA SER A 307 -7.88 -12.65 2.02
C SER A 307 -7.44 -12.11 3.38
N ASN A 308 -6.14 -11.97 3.58
CA ASN A 308 -5.56 -11.27 4.73
C ASN A 308 -4.70 -10.08 4.31
N LEU A 309 -4.66 -9.78 3.01
CA LEU A 309 -3.96 -8.66 2.41
C LEU A 309 -4.96 -7.82 1.62
N LEU A 310 -4.80 -6.50 1.61
CA LEU A 310 -5.56 -5.58 0.76
C LEU A 310 -4.69 -4.43 0.25
N ARG A 311 -5.13 -3.77 -0.82
CA ARG A 311 -4.53 -2.52 -1.33
C ARG A 311 -5.20 -1.33 -0.65
N THR A 312 -4.40 -0.42 -0.14
CA THR A 312 -4.89 0.84 0.41
C THR A 312 -5.14 1.87 -0.70
N GLU A 313 -5.83 2.95 -0.36
CA GLU A 313 -6.08 4.09 -1.25
C GLU A 313 -4.79 4.84 -1.63
N TYR A 314 -3.74 4.69 -0.83
CA TYR A 314 -2.41 5.27 -1.06
C TYR A 314 -1.47 4.35 -1.83
N GLU A 315 -2.03 3.33 -2.51
CA GLU A 315 -1.28 2.33 -3.26
C GLU A 315 -0.28 1.54 -2.40
N GLY A 316 -0.54 1.40 -1.09
CA GLY A 316 0.17 0.52 -0.17
C GLY A 316 -0.54 -0.83 0.01
N LEU A 317 0.05 -1.67 0.86
CA LEU A 317 -0.53 -2.94 1.27
C LEU A 317 -0.83 -2.92 2.77
N GLN A 318 -2.04 -3.34 3.15
CA GLN A 318 -2.39 -3.59 4.54
C GLN A 318 -2.55 -5.09 4.77
N LEU A 319 -1.84 -5.61 5.78
CA LEU A 319 -1.87 -7.01 6.17
C LEU A 319 -2.64 -7.17 7.48
N LYS A 320 -3.63 -8.06 7.48
CA LYS A 320 -4.32 -8.53 8.69
C LYS A 320 -3.55 -9.71 9.27
N THR A 321 -3.10 -9.54 10.51
CA THR A 321 -2.40 -10.55 11.31
C THR A 321 -3.14 -10.77 12.62
N PHE A 322 -2.54 -11.56 13.53
CA PHE A 322 -3.09 -11.79 14.84
C PHE A 322 -1.99 -11.78 15.91
N ASP A 323 -2.32 -11.29 17.10
CA ASP A 323 -1.50 -11.45 18.29
C ASP A 323 -1.60 -12.87 18.88
N GLU A 324 -0.92 -13.13 19.99
CA GLU A 324 -0.96 -14.42 20.71
C GLU A 324 -2.37 -14.77 21.23
N ALA A 325 -3.15 -13.78 21.61
CA ALA A 325 -4.53 -13.93 22.09
C ALA A 325 -5.56 -14.03 20.93
N ARG A 326 -5.09 -14.01 19.68
CA ARG A 326 -5.89 -14.01 18.45
C ARG A 326 -6.69 -12.74 18.23
N HIS A 327 -6.30 -11.61 18.80
CA HIS A 327 -6.87 -10.33 18.41
C HIS A 327 -6.29 -9.91 17.05
N PRO A 328 -7.11 -9.37 16.14
CA PRO A 328 -6.63 -8.91 14.87
C PRO A 328 -5.72 -7.69 15.02
N LEU A 329 -4.62 -7.69 14.26
CA LEU A 329 -3.70 -6.57 14.11
C LEU A 329 -3.59 -6.25 12.62
N TYR A 330 -3.61 -4.97 12.31
CA TYR A 330 -3.55 -4.46 10.94
C TYR A 330 -2.25 -3.70 10.73
N PHE A 331 -1.41 -4.19 9.84
CA PHE A 331 -0.11 -3.58 9.58
C PHE A 331 -0.03 -3.02 8.16
N HIS A 332 0.53 -1.83 8.03
CA HIS A 332 1.15 -1.45 6.77
C HIS A 332 2.30 -2.42 6.48
N PHE A 333 2.25 -3.09 5.33
CA PHE A 333 3.24 -4.10 4.96
C PHE A 333 4.36 -3.46 4.14
N ASP A 334 5.57 -3.40 4.71
CA ASP A 334 6.66 -2.58 4.21
C ASP A 334 8.01 -3.29 4.31
N THR A 335 8.49 -3.90 3.21
CA THR A 335 9.82 -4.51 3.13
C THR A 335 10.96 -3.49 2.99
N GLY A 336 10.64 -2.22 2.70
CA GLY A 336 11.58 -1.11 2.77
C GLY A 336 11.92 -0.72 4.22
N SER A 337 11.06 -1.09 5.17
CA SER A 337 11.32 -0.96 6.60
C SER A 337 11.97 -2.23 7.16
N TYR A 338 13.09 -2.09 7.88
CA TYR A 338 13.64 -3.21 8.61
C TYR A 338 12.84 -3.52 9.87
N TYR A 339 12.54 -2.49 10.67
CA TYR A 339 11.87 -2.67 11.96
C TYR A 339 10.36 -2.72 11.83
N THR A 340 9.75 -3.68 12.53
CA THR A 340 8.32 -3.68 12.85
C THR A 340 8.09 -2.80 14.06
N TYR A 341 7.08 -1.94 14.01
CA TYR A 341 6.71 -1.06 15.11
C TYR A 341 5.20 -0.78 15.12
N MET A 342 4.65 -0.45 16.32
CA MET A 342 3.26 -0.05 16.47
C MET A 342 3.12 1.46 16.24
N GLN A 343 2.00 1.86 15.62
CA GLN A 343 1.69 3.24 15.28
C GLN A 343 0.92 3.97 16.41
N PRO A 344 0.82 5.32 16.35
CA PRO A 344 0.09 6.13 17.32
C PRO A 344 -1.38 5.72 17.49
N THR A 345 -2.00 5.17 16.46
CA THR A 345 -3.37 4.62 16.50
C THR A 345 -3.50 3.45 17.48
N TRP A 346 -2.52 2.57 17.49
CA TRP A 346 -2.46 1.47 18.47
C TRP A 346 -2.11 1.99 19.86
N TYR A 347 -1.10 2.86 19.98
CA TYR A 347 -0.71 3.48 21.24
C TYR A 347 -1.89 4.15 21.94
N SER A 348 -2.71 4.92 21.22
CA SER A 348 -3.86 5.63 21.82
C SER A 348 -4.89 4.71 22.47
N ARG A 349 -5.01 3.47 21.98
CA ARG A 349 -5.92 2.45 22.54
C ARG A 349 -5.31 1.67 23.70
N HIS A 350 -3.98 1.63 23.82
CA HIS A 350 -3.22 0.84 24.79
C HIS A 350 -2.31 1.71 25.68
N GLN A 351 -2.54 3.03 25.75
CA GLN A 351 -1.63 4.00 26.35
C GLN A 351 -1.21 3.58 27.76
N LYS A 352 -2.16 3.29 28.64
CA LYS A 352 -1.89 2.93 30.05
C LYS A 352 -1.01 1.68 30.19
N GLU A 353 -1.27 0.68 29.36
CA GLU A 353 -0.50 -0.56 29.32
C GLU A 353 0.92 -0.30 28.83
N VAL A 354 1.05 0.44 27.73
CA VAL A 354 2.34 0.80 27.12
C VAL A 354 3.20 1.62 28.07
N GLU A 355 2.64 2.63 28.72
CA GLU A 355 3.38 3.49 29.65
C GLU A 355 3.77 2.76 30.94
N THR A 356 3.01 1.72 31.34
CA THR A 356 3.31 0.95 32.55
C THR A 356 4.39 -0.11 32.29
N ALA A 357 4.34 -0.80 31.15
CA ALA A 357 5.23 -1.93 30.85
C ALA A 357 6.42 -1.54 29.97
N GLY A 358 6.31 -0.43 29.23
CA GLY A 358 7.29 -0.02 28.22
C GLY A 358 8.44 0.81 28.81
N VAL A 359 9.60 0.62 28.22
CA VAL A 359 10.79 1.44 28.50
C VAL A 359 10.80 2.64 27.52
N PRO A 360 10.92 3.90 28.00
CA PRO A 360 11.02 5.05 27.10
C PRO A 360 12.19 4.91 26.13
N ASP A 361 11.94 5.20 24.84
CA ASP A 361 12.90 5.10 23.74
C ASP A 361 12.57 6.15 22.68
N SER A 362 13.30 6.14 21.57
CA SER A 362 13.06 6.96 20.38
C SER A 362 13.19 6.13 19.12
N LEU A 363 12.38 6.44 18.12
CA LEU A 363 12.45 5.83 16.79
C LEU A 363 12.82 6.90 15.76
N ARG A 364 13.95 6.70 15.09
CA ARG A 364 14.35 7.50 13.94
C ARG A 364 13.87 6.81 12.67
N MET A 365 13.05 7.50 11.92
CA MET A 365 12.56 7.07 10.61
C MET A 365 13.11 8.01 9.55
N ALA A 366 13.67 7.45 8.48
CA ALA A 366 14.17 8.18 7.33
C ALA A 366 13.47 7.67 6.08
N GLY A 367 13.11 8.57 5.18
CA GLY A 367 12.47 8.22 3.91
C GLY A 367 12.23 9.45 3.07
N ILE A 368 11.42 9.32 2.02
CA ILE A 368 11.05 10.46 1.19
C ILE A 368 10.42 11.55 2.06
N GLY A 369 10.83 12.79 1.81
CA GLY A 369 10.38 13.96 2.57
C GLY A 369 11.20 14.26 3.82
N GLY A 370 12.17 13.41 4.23
CA GLY A 370 13.11 13.72 5.29
C GLY A 370 13.25 12.68 6.41
N VAL A 371 13.67 13.18 7.58
CA VAL A 371 13.90 12.38 8.78
C VAL A 371 12.92 12.82 9.87
N THR A 372 12.38 11.86 10.58
CA THR A 372 11.53 12.10 11.75
C THR A 372 12.07 11.31 12.92
N ILE A 373 12.14 11.93 14.09
CA ILE A 373 12.49 11.25 15.36
C ILE A 373 11.29 11.38 16.29
N THR A 374 10.67 10.26 16.62
CA THR A 374 9.49 10.23 17.45
C THR A 374 9.76 9.59 18.81
N ARG A 375 9.04 10.04 19.85
CA ARG A 375 9.03 9.39 21.15
C ARG A 375 8.36 8.02 21.01
N THR A 376 8.99 7.00 21.57
CA THR A 376 8.44 5.66 21.61
C THR A 376 8.54 5.05 23.00
N TYR A 377 7.84 3.95 23.20
CA TYR A 377 8.08 3.01 24.28
C TYR A 377 8.48 1.68 23.69
N LYS A 378 9.51 1.07 24.24
CA LYS A 378 9.95 -0.27 23.86
C LYS A 378 9.27 -1.28 24.75
N LEU A 379 8.38 -2.08 24.17
CA LEU A 379 7.74 -3.20 24.85
C LEU A 379 8.59 -4.47 24.72
N PRO A 380 8.46 -5.40 25.66
CA PRO A 380 9.08 -6.70 25.55
C PRO A 380 8.48 -7.51 24.38
N GLN A 381 8.91 -8.75 24.28
CA GLN A 381 8.52 -9.72 23.28
C GLN A 381 7.08 -9.60 22.77
N MET A 382 6.93 -9.66 21.43
CA MET A 382 5.63 -9.73 20.77
C MET A 382 5.59 -10.92 19.80
N LYS A 383 4.45 -11.63 19.77
CA LYS A 383 4.17 -12.68 18.79
C LYS A 383 3.20 -12.15 17.74
N ILE A 384 3.54 -12.39 16.48
CA ILE A 384 2.74 -11.98 15.31
C ILE A 384 2.49 -13.23 14.47
N LYS A 385 1.21 -13.51 14.21
CA LYS A 385 0.79 -14.65 13.40
C LYS A 385 0.41 -14.20 12.00
N ILE A 386 1.08 -14.74 10.98
CA ILE A 386 0.83 -14.48 9.55
C ILE A 386 0.42 -15.80 8.89
N GLY A 387 -0.85 -15.91 8.48
CA GLY A 387 -1.36 -17.19 7.98
C GLY A 387 -1.21 -18.30 9.02
N SER A 388 -0.52 -19.39 8.67
CA SER A 388 -0.23 -20.51 9.58
C SER A 388 1.03 -20.27 10.43
N GLY A 389 1.94 -19.38 10.02
CA GLY A 389 3.21 -19.12 10.70
C GLY A 389 3.07 -18.14 11.87
N THR A 390 3.94 -18.29 12.87
CA THR A 390 4.06 -17.37 14.01
C THR A 390 5.52 -16.96 14.18
N ALA A 391 5.76 -15.64 14.19
CA ALA A 391 7.06 -15.06 14.51
C ALA A 391 7.04 -14.49 15.92
N THR A 392 8.19 -14.56 16.59
CA THR A 392 8.43 -13.88 17.85
C THR A 392 9.53 -12.85 17.65
N ILE A 393 9.25 -11.58 17.97
CA ILE A 393 10.24 -10.51 18.05
C ILE A 393 10.55 -10.18 19.50
N ASP A 394 11.82 -9.96 19.80
CA ASP A 394 12.30 -9.81 21.19
C ASP A 394 11.86 -8.50 21.83
N SER A 395 11.59 -7.50 21.02
CA SER A 395 11.02 -6.21 21.46
C SER A 395 10.39 -5.48 20.30
N ILE A 396 9.39 -4.62 20.62
CA ILE A 396 8.71 -3.78 19.63
C ILE A 396 8.63 -2.33 20.13
N ASN A 397 8.93 -1.39 19.24
CA ASN A 397 8.74 0.02 19.51
C ASN A 397 7.28 0.41 19.27
N VAL A 398 6.71 1.16 20.21
CA VAL A 398 5.37 1.74 20.13
C VAL A 398 5.52 3.25 19.94
N ASN A 399 5.17 3.73 18.76
CA ASN A 399 5.28 5.15 18.42
C ASN A 399 4.13 5.94 19.04
N THR A 400 4.46 6.98 19.80
CA THR A 400 3.45 7.85 20.43
C THR A 400 2.91 8.93 19.48
N GLY A 401 3.55 9.13 18.33
CA GLY A 401 3.29 10.22 17.39
C GLY A 401 3.91 11.56 17.78
N ILE A 402 4.56 11.66 18.94
CA ILE A 402 5.18 12.90 19.39
C ILE A 402 6.56 13.04 18.74
N ASP A 403 6.70 14.07 17.89
CA ASP A 403 8.00 14.45 17.31
C ASP A 403 8.89 15.05 18.41
N LEU A 404 10.10 14.52 18.56
CA LEU A 404 11.03 14.93 19.64
C LEU A 404 11.66 16.31 19.41
N HIS A 405 11.66 16.82 18.16
CA HIS A 405 12.19 18.17 17.89
C HIS A 405 11.15 19.25 18.18
N THR A 406 9.88 18.97 17.84
CA THR A 406 8.82 19.97 17.95
C THR A 406 7.96 19.81 19.18
N GLY A 407 7.96 18.62 19.79
CA GLY A 407 7.05 18.26 20.88
C GLY A 407 5.59 18.11 20.45
N GLN A 408 5.29 18.19 19.15
CA GLN A 408 3.94 18.16 18.62
C GLN A 408 3.59 16.76 18.08
N LEU A 409 2.30 16.46 18.06
CA LEU A 409 1.78 15.27 17.37
C LEU A 409 2.03 15.41 15.85
N LYS A 410 2.77 14.46 15.30
CA LYS A 410 3.00 14.33 13.87
C LYS A 410 2.20 13.16 13.34
N THR A 411 1.23 13.44 12.51
CA THR A 411 0.54 12.39 11.74
C THR A 411 1.42 12.00 10.54
N THR A 412 1.69 10.71 10.36
CA THR A 412 2.36 10.22 9.16
C THR A 412 1.41 10.32 7.97
N ALA A 413 1.94 10.70 6.81
CA ALA A 413 1.15 10.88 5.58
C ALA A 413 0.47 9.58 5.08
N PHE A 414 0.90 8.42 5.59
CA PHE A 414 0.45 7.09 5.17
C PHE A 414 -0.56 6.42 6.10
N SER A 415 -0.88 7.01 7.26
CA SER A 415 -1.84 6.40 8.18
C SER A 415 -3.24 6.86 7.83
N ASN A 416 -4.04 5.96 7.27
CA ASN A 416 -5.50 6.16 7.17
C ASN A 416 -6.21 6.01 8.52
N GLY A 417 -5.45 5.78 9.60
CA GLY A 417 -5.95 5.59 10.97
C GLY A 417 -6.58 4.21 11.22
N THR A 418 -6.43 3.28 10.30
CA THR A 418 -6.92 1.88 10.45
C THR A 418 -5.79 0.89 10.74
N GLU A 419 -4.53 1.30 10.55
CA GLU A 419 -3.37 0.46 10.78
C GLU A 419 -2.86 0.58 12.22
N ASP A 420 -2.51 -0.58 12.80
CA ASP A 420 -1.94 -0.69 14.14
C ASP A 420 -0.44 -0.46 14.16
N GLY A 421 0.22 -0.77 13.05
CA GLY A 421 1.67 -0.68 12.95
C GLY A 421 2.20 -0.77 11.52
N VAL A 422 3.53 -0.87 11.43
CA VAL A 422 4.28 -1.19 10.22
C VAL A 422 4.94 -2.54 10.43
N LEU A 423 4.78 -3.46 9.49
CA LEU A 423 5.39 -4.79 9.53
C LEU A 423 6.60 -4.79 8.59
N GLY A 424 7.77 -4.87 9.19
CA GLY A 424 9.06 -4.83 8.51
C GLY A 424 9.74 -6.18 8.37
N LEU A 425 10.95 -6.16 7.81
CA LEU A 425 11.73 -7.35 7.49
C LEU A 425 12.11 -8.19 8.72
N ASN A 426 12.35 -7.57 9.87
CA ASN A 426 12.76 -8.28 11.09
C ASN A 426 11.73 -9.34 11.56
N VAL A 427 10.48 -9.27 11.12
CA VAL A 427 9.45 -10.30 11.31
C VAL A 427 9.54 -11.34 10.19
N LEU A 428 9.68 -10.90 8.93
CA LEU A 428 9.67 -11.81 7.77
C LEU A 428 10.87 -12.77 7.78
N GLU A 429 12.05 -12.30 8.21
CA GLU A 429 13.27 -13.11 8.32
C GLU A 429 13.19 -14.23 9.37
N LYS A 430 12.16 -14.23 10.23
CA LYS A 430 11.89 -15.32 11.18
C LYS A 430 11.27 -16.55 10.51
N PHE A 431 10.89 -16.46 9.25
CA PHE A 431 10.30 -17.52 8.45
C PHE A 431 11.27 -18.05 7.40
N SER A 432 11.15 -19.33 7.06
CA SER A 432 11.91 -19.91 5.95
C SER A 432 11.48 -19.35 4.61
N LYS A 433 10.17 -19.07 4.50
CA LYS A 433 9.56 -18.54 3.28
C LYS A 433 8.33 -17.70 3.63
N VAL A 434 8.14 -16.61 2.88
CA VAL A 434 6.92 -15.80 2.90
C VAL A 434 6.33 -15.76 1.50
N ILE A 435 5.08 -16.19 1.35
CA ILE A 435 4.32 -16.16 0.10
C ILE A 435 3.44 -14.91 0.12
N ILE A 436 3.60 -14.04 -0.87
CA ILE A 436 2.84 -12.80 -1.05
C ILE A 436 2.05 -12.94 -2.35
N ASN A 437 0.81 -13.41 -2.26
CA ASN A 437 -0.07 -13.54 -3.42
C ASN A 437 -0.86 -12.24 -3.61
N LEU A 438 -0.41 -11.41 -4.53
CA LEU A 438 -1.02 -10.12 -4.88
C LEU A 438 -2.21 -10.26 -5.83
N LYS A 439 -2.42 -11.44 -6.43
CA LYS A 439 -3.59 -11.73 -7.26
C LYS A 439 -4.82 -12.00 -6.42
N ASP A 440 -4.68 -12.87 -5.40
CA ASP A 440 -5.77 -13.29 -4.53
C ASP A 440 -5.74 -12.59 -3.17
N MET A 441 -4.80 -11.67 -2.99
CA MET A 441 -4.63 -10.80 -1.82
C MET A 441 -4.51 -11.58 -0.52
N TYR A 442 -3.53 -12.48 -0.45
CA TYR A 442 -3.20 -13.16 0.80
C TYR A 442 -1.68 -13.31 1.00
N MET A 443 -1.30 -13.41 2.25
CA MET A 443 0.08 -13.71 2.68
C MET A 443 0.08 -14.94 3.57
N GLU A 444 1.05 -15.83 3.30
CA GLU A 444 1.32 -17.03 4.11
C GLU A 444 2.79 -17.03 4.52
N ALA A 445 3.05 -17.31 5.78
CA ALA A 445 4.41 -17.42 6.30
C ALA A 445 4.71 -18.85 6.72
N VAL A 446 5.76 -19.41 6.17
CA VAL A 446 6.19 -20.81 6.41
C VAL A 446 7.32 -20.80 7.43
N PRO A 447 7.18 -21.42 8.60
CA PRO A 447 8.24 -21.47 9.59
C PRO A 447 9.44 -22.28 9.08
N TYR A 448 10.62 -22.05 9.66
CA TYR A 448 11.72 -22.99 9.49
C TYR A 448 11.29 -24.35 10.04
N SER A 449 11.57 -25.42 9.32
CA SER A 449 11.45 -26.77 9.89
C SER A 449 12.42 -26.88 11.05
N ASP A 450 11.93 -27.31 12.20
CA ASP A 450 12.81 -27.66 13.31
C ASP A 450 13.92 -28.57 12.76
N ARG A 451 15.17 -28.11 12.86
CA ARG A 451 16.30 -29.00 12.58
C ARG A 451 16.26 -30.07 13.65
N GLN A 452 15.84 -31.28 13.26
CA GLN A 452 15.99 -32.48 14.06
C GLN A 452 17.45 -32.71 14.37
#